data_f969b0ad3d6e77639f8c5ed477b779ab
#
_entry.id   f969b0ad3d6e77639f8c5ed477b779ab
#
_cell.length_a   1.000
_cell.length_b   1.000
_cell.length_c   1.000
_cell.angle_alpha   90.00
_cell.angle_beta   90.00
_cell.angle_gamma   90.00
#
_symmetry.space_group_name_H-M   'P 1'
#
loop_
_entity.id
_entity.type
_entity.pdbx_description
1 polymer ?
#
loop_
_entity_poly.entity_id
_entity_poly.type
_entity_poly.pdbx_seq_one_letter_code
_entity_poly.pdbx_strand_id
1 'polypeptide(L)'
;MFGKEENISSKGNNIVNDVSHLMSGKSYSDENFPVASFLMTKKIRSIVRVFYFFARMADDIADHQKLSSNQKKKILLFFDNAISKSKKTNNKVLDKMIAKFKELPSGKKYSRNLLKAFMMDASNKKYKNWNDLLYYCKFSANPVGRFVIDAVNERKNIEKIYEASDSLCTALQIINHIQDCKKDFKELNRVYIPESFFKKYSLDKKTLRKSKSIENFERLKIEIVDNVLVSLRKTKLGLREIQSWRLRKETLIILNIAKRLCNLLKINDPLEKQIKLSRIDFIFCFFKGIMYD
;
A
#
# COMPACT_ATOMS: atom_id res chain seq x y z
N MET A 1 -43.26 5.44 24.51
CA MET A 1 -42.03 6.03 23.92
C MET A 1 -40.99 4.92 23.71
N PHE A 2 -41.28 3.90 22.91
CA PHE A 2 -40.34 2.82 22.55
C PHE A 2 -40.55 2.54 21.07
N GLY A 3 -39.70 3.07 20.19
CA GLY A 3 -39.89 2.85 18.76
C GLY A 3 -38.88 3.55 17.84
N LYS A 4 -37.64 3.81 18.31
CA LYS A 4 -36.59 4.41 17.44
C LYS A 4 -35.20 3.71 17.46
N GLU A 5 -34.98 2.72 18.29
CA GLU A 5 -33.65 2.07 18.37
C GLU A 5 -33.48 0.86 17.44
N GLU A 6 -34.54 0.18 17.02
CA GLU A 6 -34.43 -0.99 16.17
C GLU A 6 -34.07 -0.71 14.70
N ASN A 7 -34.38 0.50 14.20
CA ASN A 7 -34.17 0.87 12.80
C ASN A 7 -32.70 1.27 12.47
N ILE A 8 -31.88 1.59 13.49
CA ILE A 8 -30.47 1.97 13.30
C ILE A 8 -29.58 0.73 13.23
N SER A 9 -29.95 -0.34 13.94
CA SER A 9 -29.22 -1.62 13.96
C SER A 9 -29.34 -2.37 12.63
N SER A 10 -30.51 -2.41 12.01
CA SER A 10 -30.73 -3.12 10.75
C SER A 10 -30.07 -2.44 9.54
N LYS A 11 -30.09 -1.11 9.46
CA LYS A 11 -29.34 -0.35 8.42
C LYS A 11 -27.83 -0.48 8.58
N GLY A 12 -27.32 -0.54 9.80
CA GLY A 12 -25.88 -0.75 10.06
C GLY A 12 -25.38 -2.12 9.63
N ASN A 13 -26.20 -3.18 9.76
CA ASN A 13 -25.83 -4.53 9.33
C ASN A 13 -25.88 -4.70 7.80
N ASN A 14 -26.77 -4.00 7.09
CA ASN A 14 -26.83 -4.04 5.63
C ASN A 14 -25.61 -3.37 4.96
N ILE A 15 -25.10 -2.26 5.51
CA ILE A 15 -23.90 -1.57 4.98
C ILE A 15 -22.64 -2.46 5.11
N VAL A 16 -22.57 -3.29 6.14
CA VAL A 16 -21.40 -4.16 6.40
C VAL A 16 -21.39 -5.37 5.46
N ASN A 17 -22.55 -5.84 5.02
CA ASN A 17 -22.68 -7.03 4.18
C ASN A 17 -22.51 -6.75 2.69
N ASP A 18 -22.94 -5.58 2.20
CA ASP A 18 -22.75 -5.17 0.82
C ASP A 18 -22.01 -3.82 0.75
N VAL A 19 -20.71 -3.91 0.50
CA VAL A 19 -19.83 -2.74 0.32
C VAL A 19 -19.49 -2.50 -1.16
N SER A 20 -20.14 -3.20 -2.09
CA SER A 20 -19.86 -3.08 -3.53
C SER A 20 -20.06 -1.66 -4.06
N HIS A 21 -21.04 -0.94 -3.53
CA HIS A 21 -21.32 0.46 -3.87
C HIS A 21 -20.28 1.46 -3.33
N LEU A 22 -19.35 1.01 -2.47
CA LEU A 22 -18.28 1.84 -1.90
C LEU A 22 -16.98 1.73 -2.70
N MET A 23 -16.92 0.86 -3.71
CA MET A 23 -15.70 0.60 -4.48
C MET A 23 -15.38 1.72 -5.46
N SER A 24 -14.10 2.13 -5.53
CA SER A 24 -13.61 3.19 -6.41
C SER A 24 -13.56 2.82 -7.90
N GLY A 25 -13.75 1.53 -8.23
CA GLY A 25 -13.62 1.02 -9.60
C GLY A 25 -12.17 0.92 -10.11
N LYS A 26 -11.15 1.27 -9.31
CA LYS A 26 -9.75 1.09 -9.68
C LYS A 26 -9.40 -0.39 -9.83
N SER A 27 -8.52 -0.69 -10.78
CA SER A 27 -8.03 -2.03 -11.09
C SER A 27 -6.52 -2.15 -10.87
N TYR A 28 -6.00 -3.37 -10.96
CA TYR A 28 -4.56 -3.63 -10.86
C TYR A 28 -3.71 -3.00 -11.98
N SER A 29 -4.34 -2.53 -13.08
CA SER A 29 -3.67 -1.78 -14.14
C SER A 29 -3.40 -0.31 -13.78
N ASP A 30 -4.01 0.20 -12.74
CA ASP A 30 -3.86 1.59 -12.29
C ASP A 30 -2.69 1.79 -11.31
N GLU A 31 -2.03 0.69 -10.92
CA GLU A 31 -0.90 0.73 -9.98
C GLU A 31 0.40 1.15 -10.68
N ASN A 32 1.31 1.79 -9.92
CA ASN A 32 2.61 2.25 -10.41
C ASN A 32 3.60 1.11 -10.76
N PHE A 33 3.27 -0.14 -10.39
CA PHE A 33 4.08 -1.33 -10.66
C PHE A 33 3.17 -2.53 -10.98
N PRO A 34 3.68 -3.54 -11.69
CA PRO A 34 2.86 -4.69 -12.08
C PRO A 34 2.38 -5.49 -10.87
N VAL A 35 1.07 -5.64 -10.74
CA VAL A 35 0.43 -6.50 -9.74
C VAL A 35 0.06 -7.83 -10.42
N ALA A 36 0.48 -8.95 -9.83
CA ALA A 36 0.23 -10.29 -10.40
C ALA A 36 0.66 -10.40 -11.87
N SER A 37 1.92 -10.02 -12.15
CA SER A 37 2.46 -9.91 -13.50
C SER A 37 2.42 -11.24 -14.27
N PHE A 38 2.66 -11.16 -15.59
CA PHE A 38 2.73 -12.35 -16.45
C PHE A 38 3.92 -13.27 -16.12
N LEU A 39 4.94 -12.77 -15.41
CA LEU A 39 6.06 -13.58 -14.93
C LEU A 39 5.62 -14.63 -13.90
N MET A 40 4.58 -14.39 -13.14
CA MET A 40 4.04 -15.35 -12.17
C MET A 40 3.24 -16.48 -12.86
N THR A 41 3.23 -17.67 -12.27
CA THR A 41 2.36 -18.77 -12.73
C THR A 41 0.88 -18.42 -12.58
N LYS A 42 0.00 -19.06 -13.37
CA LYS A 42 -1.46 -18.83 -13.29
C LYS A 42 -2.00 -19.03 -11.87
N LYS A 43 -1.52 -20.04 -11.14
CA LYS A 43 -1.93 -20.36 -9.76
C LYS A 43 -1.59 -19.20 -8.83
N ILE A 44 -0.33 -18.74 -8.83
CA ILE A 44 0.15 -17.63 -7.98
C ILE A 44 -0.59 -16.36 -8.32
N ARG A 45 -0.74 -16.01 -9.61
CA ARG A 45 -1.52 -14.85 -10.05
C ARG A 45 -2.94 -14.85 -9.51
N SER A 46 -3.61 -16.00 -9.50
CA SER A 46 -4.97 -16.13 -8.95
C SER A 46 -5.00 -15.77 -7.46
N ILE A 47 -4.04 -16.28 -6.67
CA ILE A 47 -3.95 -16.01 -5.23
C ILE A 47 -3.66 -14.53 -4.98
N VAL A 48 -2.67 -13.96 -5.68
CA VAL A 48 -2.27 -12.55 -5.53
C VAL A 48 -3.40 -11.59 -5.94
N ARG A 49 -4.15 -11.91 -7.00
CA ARG A 49 -5.32 -11.11 -7.41
C ARG A 49 -6.42 -11.09 -6.36
N VAL A 50 -6.72 -12.21 -5.73
CA VAL A 50 -7.72 -12.27 -4.64
C VAL A 50 -7.27 -11.39 -3.46
N PHE A 51 -5.99 -11.45 -3.10
CA PHE A 51 -5.42 -10.60 -2.06
C PHE A 51 -5.47 -9.11 -2.44
N TYR A 52 -5.14 -8.78 -3.69
CA TYR A 52 -5.23 -7.40 -4.20
C TYR A 52 -6.67 -6.85 -4.10
N PHE A 53 -7.66 -7.60 -4.58
CA PHE A 53 -9.07 -7.16 -4.51
C PHE A 53 -9.55 -6.97 -3.07
N PHE A 54 -9.11 -7.83 -2.15
CA PHE A 54 -9.37 -7.67 -0.73
C PHE A 54 -8.73 -6.38 -0.19
N ALA A 55 -7.43 -6.18 -0.45
CA ALA A 55 -6.71 -4.98 -0.01
C ALA A 55 -7.36 -3.72 -0.57
N ARG A 56 -7.71 -3.70 -1.87
CA ARG A 56 -8.37 -2.57 -2.52
C ARG A 56 -9.73 -2.27 -1.91
N MET A 57 -10.55 -3.28 -1.67
CA MET A 57 -11.85 -3.10 -1.01
C MET A 57 -11.71 -2.45 0.37
N ALA A 58 -10.73 -2.90 1.16
CA ALA A 58 -10.50 -2.36 2.50
C ALA A 58 -9.95 -0.91 2.45
N ASP A 59 -9.10 -0.62 1.46
CA ASP A 59 -8.57 0.72 1.17
C ASP A 59 -9.70 1.69 0.76
N ASP A 60 -10.54 1.30 -0.18
CA ASP A 60 -11.69 2.10 -0.63
C ASP A 60 -12.65 2.45 0.53
N ILE A 61 -12.83 1.53 1.48
CA ILE A 61 -13.61 1.80 2.71
C ILE A 61 -12.89 2.84 3.59
N ALA A 62 -11.57 2.70 3.79
CA ALA A 62 -10.80 3.64 4.58
C ALA A 62 -10.80 5.05 3.97
N ASP A 63 -10.81 5.13 2.63
CA ASP A 63 -10.76 6.39 1.88
C ASP A 63 -12.14 7.01 1.61
N HIS A 64 -13.22 6.28 1.86
CA HIS A 64 -14.56 6.71 1.47
C HIS A 64 -14.99 8.02 2.14
N GLN A 65 -15.21 9.09 1.35
CA GLN A 65 -15.42 10.44 1.87
C GLN A 65 -16.76 10.63 2.63
N LYS A 66 -17.79 9.85 2.28
CA LYS A 66 -19.12 9.95 2.91
C LYS A 66 -19.27 9.14 4.19
N LEU A 67 -18.33 8.25 4.51
CA LEU A 67 -18.36 7.47 5.73
C LEU A 67 -17.60 8.18 6.86
N SER A 68 -18.22 8.24 8.04
CA SER A 68 -17.52 8.69 9.25
C SER A 68 -16.40 7.73 9.66
N SER A 69 -15.40 8.22 10.42
CA SER A 69 -14.32 7.39 10.96
C SER A 69 -14.85 6.16 11.72
N ASN A 70 -15.93 6.32 12.49
CA ASN A 70 -16.53 5.20 13.24
C ASN A 70 -17.20 4.16 12.33
N GLN A 71 -17.87 4.59 11.26
CA GLN A 71 -18.44 3.66 10.27
C GLN A 71 -17.37 2.87 9.55
N LYS A 72 -16.30 3.54 9.08
CA LYS A 72 -15.13 2.90 8.46
C LYS A 72 -14.53 1.85 9.38
N LYS A 73 -14.23 2.21 10.64
CA LYS A 73 -13.69 1.29 11.64
C LYS A 73 -14.60 0.11 11.90
N LYS A 74 -15.90 0.31 12.00
CA LYS A 74 -16.88 -0.77 12.21
C LYS A 74 -16.82 -1.80 11.09
N ILE A 75 -16.77 -1.34 9.84
CA ILE A 75 -16.67 -2.24 8.66
C ILE A 75 -15.33 -2.98 8.66
N LEU A 76 -14.21 -2.29 8.87
CA LEU A 76 -12.88 -2.89 8.89
C LEU A 76 -12.70 -3.89 10.03
N LEU A 77 -13.27 -3.63 11.21
CA LEU A 77 -13.31 -4.56 12.34
C LEU A 77 -14.16 -5.79 12.05
N PHE A 78 -15.28 -5.64 11.35
CA PHE A 78 -16.06 -6.79 10.88
C PHE A 78 -15.23 -7.68 9.97
N PHE A 79 -14.46 -7.10 9.03
CA PHE A 79 -13.55 -7.85 8.17
C PHE A 79 -12.45 -8.57 8.98
N ASP A 80 -11.84 -7.90 9.94
CA ASP A 80 -10.81 -8.51 10.81
C ASP A 80 -11.38 -9.68 11.62
N ASN A 81 -12.58 -9.54 12.17
CA ASN A 81 -13.26 -10.59 12.92
C ASN A 81 -13.60 -11.80 12.03
N ALA A 82 -14.12 -11.55 10.81
CA ALA A 82 -14.44 -12.62 9.86
C ALA A 82 -13.18 -13.39 9.45
N ILE A 83 -12.09 -12.67 9.13
CA ILE A 83 -10.79 -13.25 8.81
C ILE A 83 -10.23 -14.01 10.01
N SER A 84 -10.24 -13.43 11.19
CA SER A 84 -9.72 -14.05 12.42
C SER A 84 -10.38 -15.37 12.73
N LYS A 85 -11.70 -15.46 12.57
CA LYS A 85 -12.50 -16.67 12.82
C LYS A 85 -12.60 -17.57 11.59
N SER A 86 -12.08 -17.15 10.44
CA SER A 86 -12.28 -17.79 9.12
C SER A 86 -13.76 -18.05 8.82
N LYS A 87 -14.61 -17.10 9.22
CA LYS A 87 -16.07 -17.22 9.12
C LYS A 87 -16.54 -16.66 7.78
N LYS A 88 -17.37 -17.44 7.07
CA LYS A 88 -18.04 -17.00 5.85
C LYS A 88 -18.97 -15.81 6.15
N THR A 89 -19.03 -14.87 5.21
CA THR A 89 -19.84 -13.66 5.27
C THR A 89 -20.75 -13.60 4.04
N ASN A 90 -21.45 -12.50 3.83
CA ASN A 90 -22.19 -12.25 2.58
C ASN A 90 -21.36 -11.43 1.57
N ASN A 91 -20.10 -11.10 1.89
CA ASN A 91 -19.20 -10.35 1.03
C ASN A 91 -18.34 -11.30 0.18
N LYS A 92 -18.60 -11.32 -1.13
CA LYS A 92 -17.93 -12.24 -2.08
C LYS A 92 -16.40 -12.06 -2.11
N VAL A 93 -15.87 -10.84 -1.97
CA VAL A 93 -14.42 -10.57 -2.01
C VAL A 93 -13.77 -11.11 -0.75
N LEU A 94 -14.34 -10.81 0.42
CA LEU A 94 -13.86 -11.28 1.70
C LEU A 94 -13.91 -12.80 1.80
N ASP A 95 -15.02 -13.43 1.36
CA ASP A 95 -15.20 -14.88 1.39
C ASP A 95 -14.20 -15.59 0.46
N LYS A 96 -13.93 -15.03 -0.73
CA LYS A 96 -12.86 -15.54 -1.61
C LYS A 96 -11.49 -15.46 -0.94
N MET A 97 -11.20 -14.36 -0.21
CA MET A 97 -9.92 -14.22 0.51
C MET A 97 -9.82 -15.25 1.64
N ILE A 98 -10.87 -15.42 2.44
CA ILE A 98 -10.91 -16.41 3.52
C ILE A 98 -10.72 -17.84 2.97
N ALA A 99 -11.34 -18.16 1.84
CA ALA A 99 -11.17 -19.46 1.20
C ALA A 99 -9.71 -19.73 0.77
N LYS A 100 -8.96 -18.68 0.38
CA LYS A 100 -7.54 -18.79 0.00
C LYS A 100 -6.60 -19.11 1.16
N PHE A 101 -7.02 -18.92 2.41
CA PHE A 101 -6.19 -19.30 3.57
C PHE A 101 -5.95 -20.81 3.69
N LYS A 102 -6.77 -21.66 3.03
CA LYS A 102 -6.48 -23.11 2.91
C LYS A 102 -5.23 -23.36 2.05
N GLU A 103 -5.03 -22.55 1.00
CA GLU A 103 -3.88 -22.67 0.11
C GLU A 103 -2.65 -21.90 0.64
N LEU A 104 -2.88 -20.79 1.35
CA LEU A 104 -1.86 -19.92 1.91
C LEU A 104 -2.26 -19.44 3.32
N PRO A 105 -1.96 -20.22 4.38
CA PRO A 105 -2.36 -19.90 5.76
C PRO A 105 -1.80 -18.58 6.27
N SER A 106 -0.58 -18.20 5.87
CA SER A 106 0.04 -16.92 6.24
C SER A 106 -0.72 -15.70 5.71
N GLY A 107 -1.53 -15.88 4.66
CA GLY A 107 -2.41 -14.84 4.11
C GLY A 107 -3.36 -14.24 5.14
N LYS A 108 -3.79 -15.03 6.13
CA LYS A 108 -4.60 -14.57 7.26
C LYS A 108 -3.91 -13.46 8.06
N LYS A 109 -2.63 -13.67 8.40
CA LYS A 109 -1.79 -12.69 9.11
C LYS A 109 -1.62 -11.42 8.29
N TYR A 110 -1.31 -11.54 7.01
CA TYR A 110 -1.04 -10.40 6.14
C TYR A 110 -2.31 -9.58 5.88
N SER A 111 -3.45 -10.21 5.66
CA SER A 111 -4.74 -9.53 5.52
C SER A 111 -5.09 -8.72 6.77
N ARG A 112 -4.92 -9.28 7.96
CA ARG A 112 -5.15 -8.59 9.24
C ARG A 112 -4.19 -7.43 9.47
N ASN A 113 -2.93 -7.56 9.04
CA ASN A 113 -1.97 -6.45 9.09
C ASN A 113 -2.42 -5.29 8.22
N LEU A 114 -2.88 -5.54 6.97
CA LEU A 114 -3.41 -4.48 6.11
C LEU A 114 -4.63 -3.80 6.75
N LEU A 115 -5.57 -4.56 7.31
CA LEU A 115 -6.73 -3.98 8.00
C LEU A 115 -6.32 -3.05 9.15
N LYS A 116 -5.23 -3.38 9.88
CA LYS A 116 -4.68 -2.52 10.91
C LYS A 116 -4.20 -1.18 10.34
N ALA A 117 -3.54 -1.17 9.18
CA ALA A 117 -3.13 0.06 8.51
C ALA A 117 -4.36 0.87 8.06
N PHE A 118 -5.34 0.25 7.42
CA PHE A 118 -6.56 0.93 6.99
C PHE A 118 -7.38 1.49 8.16
N MET A 119 -7.33 0.87 9.34
CA MET A 119 -7.90 1.44 10.56
C MET A 119 -7.13 2.68 11.06
N MET A 120 -5.79 2.73 10.85
CA MET A 120 -5.00 3.94 11.09
C MET A 120 -5.42 5.06 10.14
N ASP A 121 -5.62 4.74 8.85
CA ASP A 121 -6.08 5.70 7.84
C ASP A 121 -7.49 6.20 8.11
N ALA A 122 -8.41 5.31 8.46
CA ALA A 122 -9.77 5.67 8.88
C ALA A 122 -9.80 6.59 10.12
N SER A 123 -8.73 6.57 10.93
CA SER A 123 -8.54 7.41 12.12
C SER A 123 -7.80 8.70 11.83
N ASN A 124 -7.36 8.92 10.59
CA ASN A 124 -6.50 10.04 10.18
C ASN A 124 -5.26 10.18 11.10
N LYS A 125 -4.55 9.05 11.30
CA LYS A 125 -3.38 8.98 12.18
C LYS A 125 -2.31 9.96 11.71
N LYS A 126 -1.72 10.69 12.67
CA LYS A 126 -0.57 11.57 12.43
C LYS A 126 0.74 10.83 12.69
N TYR A 127 1.78 11.19 11.96
CA TYR A 127 3.11 10.63 12.06
C TYR A 127 4.05 11.71 12.61
N LYS A 128 4.56 11.53 13.83
CA LYS A 128 5.41 12.52 14.50
C LYS A 128 6.81 12.54 13.89
N ASN A 129 7.36 11.38 13.58
CA ASN A 129 8.72 11.19 13.10
C ASN A 129 8.81 10.06 12.06
N TRP A 130 10.02 9.85 11.53
CA TRP A 130 10.29 8.84 10.51
C TRP A 130 9.93 7.42 10.97
N ASN A 131 10.21 7.08 12.22
CA ASN A 131 9.91 5.75 12.76
C ASN A 131 8.39 5.48 12.81
N ASP A 132 7.57 6.49 13.06
CA ASP A 132 6.10 6.36 13.02
C ASP A 132 5.63 6.03 11.59
N LEU A 133 6.23 6.64 10.57
CA LEU A 133 5.94 6.33 9.16
C LEU A 133 6.41 4.91 8.80
N LEU A 134 7.61 4.52 9.21
CA LEU A 134 8.09 3.15 9.02
C LEU A 134 7.19 2.12 9.74
N TYR A 135 6.72 2.44 10.94
CA TYR A 135 5.77 1.59 11.65
C TYR A 135 4.44 1.43 10.89
N TYR A 136 3.94 2.50 10.26
CA TYR A 136 2.78 2.40 9.38
C TYR A 136 3.06 1.50 8.18
N CYS A 137 4.18 1.68 7.49
CA CYS A 137 4.58 0.86 6.33
C CYS A 137 4.69 -0.63 6.67
N LYS A 138 5.08 -0.98 7.90
CA LYS A 138 5.09 -2.36 8.41
C LYS A 138 3.74 -3.06 8.30
N PHE A 139 2.64 -2.29 8.33
CA PHE A 139 1.28 -2.82 8.21
C PHE A 139 0.63 -2.52 6.85
N SER A 140 0.95 -1.41 6.20
CA SER A 140 0.30 -0.98 4.95
C SER A 140 0.96 -1.55 3.70
N ALA A 141 2.26 -1.81 3.72
CA ALA A 141 3.02 -2.18 2.52
C ALA A 141 3.74 -3.53 2.65
N ASN A 142 4.49 -3.74 3.76
CA ASN A 142 5.31 -4.94 3.93
C ASN A 142 4.53 -6.27 3.83
N PRO A 143 3.27 -6.36 4.32
CA PRO A 143 2.47 -7.58 4.18
C PRO A 143 2.25 -8.00 2.73
N VAL A 144 2.24 -7.05 1.78
CA VAL A 144 2.03 -7.34 0.35
C VAL A 144 3.20 -8.12 -0.22
N GLY A 145 4.43 -7.67 0.01
CA GLY A 145 5.63 -8.36 -0.46
C GLY A 145 5.79 -9.73 0.19
N ARG A 146 5.60 -9.82 1.50
CA ARG A 146 5.66 -11.10 2.24
C ARG A 146 4.60 -12.10 1.78
N PHE A 147 3.39 -11.61 1.46
CA PHE A 147 2.32 -12.45 0.90
C PHE A 147 2.74 -13.07 -0.44
N VAL A 148 3.36 -12.30 -1.32
CA VAL A 148 3.84 -12.79 -2.63
C VAL A 148 4.96 -13.81 -2.46
N ILE A 149 5.92 -13.55 -1.57
CA ILE A 149 7.04 -14.47 -1.26
C ILE A 149 6.49 -15.82 -0.78
N ASP A 150 5.55 -15.79 0.15
CA ASP A 150 4.93 -17.01 0.67
C ASP A 150 4.09 -17.74 -0.38
N ALA A 151 3.39 -17.00 -1.25
CA ALA A 151 2.60 -17.58 -2.34
C ALA A 151 3.48 -18.30 -3.37
N VAL A 152 4.73 -17.83 -3.58
CA VAL A 152 5.75 -18.48 -4.42
C VAL A 152 6.41 -19.65 -3.70
N ASN A 153 6.23 -19.77 -2.39
CA ASN A 153 6.83 -20.81 -1.54
C ASN A 153 8.35 -20.70 -1.40
N GLU A 154 8.89 -19.47 -1.36
CA GLU A 154 10.29 -19.26 -1.01
C GLU A 154 10.54 -19.69 0.44
N ARG A 155 11.67 -20.40 0.66
CA ARG A 155 12.02 -20.90 2.01
C ARG A 155 13.48 -20.67 2.39
N LYS A 156 14.37 -20.74 1.41
CA LYS A 156 15.80 -20.56 1.67
C LYS A 156 16.10 -19.09 1.94
N ASN A 157 16.88 -18.82 2.99
CA ASN A 157 17.25 -17.46 3.40
C ASN A 157 16.07 -16.51 3.59
N ILE A 158 14.92 -17.05 4.04
CA ILE A 158 13.62 -16.36 4.03
C ILE A 158 13.64 -15.04 4.80
N GLU A 159 14.36 -14.95 5.92
CA GLU A 159 14.45 -13.71 6.70
C GLU A 159 15.14 -12.59 5.92
N LYS A 160 16.25 -12.88 5.22
CA LYS A 160 16.93 -11.91 4.35
C LYS A 160 16.03 -11.44 3.22
N ILE A 161 15.27 -12.37 2.63
CA ILE A 161 14.31 -12.06 1.55
C ILE A 161 13.18 -11.18 2.09
N TYR A 162 12.65 -11.47 3.28
CA TYR A 162 11.63 -10.63 3.92
C TYR A 162 12.14 -9.23 4.24
N GLU A 163 13.34 -9.09 4.79
CA GLU A 163 13.95 -7.79 5.08
C GLU A 163 14.11 -6.94 3.81
N ALA A 164 14.59 -7.56 2.73
CA ALA A 164 14.74 -6.88 1.45
C ALA A 164 13.38 -6.49 0.84
N SER A 165 12.40 -7.38 0.91
CA SER A 165 11.04 -7.13 0.45
C SER A 165 10.36 -6.03 1.25
N ASP A 166 10.49 -6.06 2.57
CA ASP A 166 9.95 -5.03 3.46
C ASP A 166 10.55 -3.65 3.13
N SER A 167 11.87 -3.60 2.88
CA SER A 167 12.56 -2.38 2.47
C SER A 167 12.03 -1.85 1.13
N LEU A 168 11.80 -2.74 0.14
CA LEU A 168 11.25 -2.38 -1.16
C LEU A 168 9.81 -1.88 -1.05
N CYS A 169 8.96 -2.60 -0.33
CA CYS A 169 7.55 -2.23 -0.12
C CYS A 169 7.42 -0.92 0.64
N THR A 170 8.22 -0.72 1.69
CA THR A 170 8.28 0.55 2.44
C THR A 170 8.71 1.70 1.52
N ALA A 171 9.72 1.50 0.69
CA ALA A 171 10.19 2.51 -0.26
C ALA A 171 9.08 2.92 -1.25
N LEU A 172 8.39 1.93 -1.85
CA LEU A 172 7.28 2.18 -2.77
C LEU A 172 6.13 2.94 -2.09
N GLN A 173 5.79 2.58 -0.86
CA GLN A 173 4.74 3.25 -0.10
C GLN A 173 5.09 4.72 0.16
N ILE A 174 6.33 5.00 0.59
CA ILE A 174 6.77 6.38 0.84
C ILE A 174 6.81 7.17 -0.46
N ILE A 175 7.27 6.58 -1.57
CA ILE A 175 7.23 7.20 -2.89
C ILE A 175 5.79 7.60 -3.24
N ASN A 176 4.83 6.69 -3.10
CA ASN A 176 3.42 6.98 -3.36
C ASN A 176 2.89 8.11 -2.49
N HIS A 177 3.22 8.13 -1.19
CA HIS A 177 2.82 9.21 -0.29
C HIS A 177 3.39 10.58 -0.66
N ILE A 178 4.59 10.64 -1.26
CA ILE A 178 5.14 11.90 -1.77
C ILE A 178 4.48 12.29 -3.10
N GLN A 179 4.24 11.32 -4.00
CA GLN A 179 3.55 11.57 -5.27
C GLN A 179 2.14 12.12 -5.06
N ASP A 180 1.42 11.58 -4.08
CA ASP A 180 0.01 11.89 -3.83
C ASP A 180 -0.21 12.87 -2.66
N CYS A 181 0.85 13.45 -2.07
CA CYS A 181 0.76 14.26 -0.84
C CYS A 181 -0.24 15.42 -0.92
N LYS A 182 -0.34 16.10 -2.08
CA LYS A 182 -1.32 17.16 -2.33
C LYS A 182 -2.74 16.63 -2.41
N LYS A 183 -2.92 15.51 -3.13
CA LYS A 183 -4.23 14.86 -3.31
C LYS A 183 -4.75 14.32 -1.99
N ASP A 184 -3.93 13.56 -1.27
CA ASP A 184 -4.27 12.99 0.04
C ASP A 184 -4.67 14.07 1.04
N PHE A 185 -3.95 15.20 1.05
CA PHE A 185 -4.29 16.31 1.92
C PHE A 185 -5.59 17.00 1.51
N LYS A 186 -5.84 17.21 0.20
CA LYS A 186 -7.04 17.89 -0.28
C LYS A 186 -8.30 17.04 -0.13
N GLU A 187 -8.21 15.76 -0.53
CA GLU A 187 -9.37 14.88 -0.64
C GLU A 187 -9.68 14.14 0.66
N LEU A 188 -8.65 13.74 1.41
CA LEU A 188 -8.77 12.89 2.59
C LEU A 188 -8.33 13.58 3.89
N ASN A 189 -7.81 14.81 3.81
CA ASN A 189 -7.18 15.52 4.92
C ASN A 189 -6.08 14.69 5.61
N ARG A 190 -5.38 13.84 4.85
CA ARG A 190 -4.28 12.99 5.33
C ARG A 190 -2.92 13.57 4.97
N VAL A 191 -1.98 13.40 5.90
CA VAL A 191 -0.57 13.78 5.70
C VAL A 191 0.29 12.65 6.23
N TYR A 192 0.99 11.97 5.31
CA TYR A 192 1.92 10.89 5.64
C TYR A 192 3.34 11.39 5.90
N ILE A 193 3.69 12.59 5.41
CA ILE A 193 4.97 13.23 5.70
C ILE A 193 5.04 13.50 7.21
N PRO A 194 6.08 13.02 7.92
CA PRO A 194 6.18 13.20 9.36
C PRO A 194 6.28 14.67 9.79
N GLU A 195 5.64 15.00 10.93
CA GLU A 195 5.64 16.37 11.48
C GLU A 195 7.05 16.91 11.75
N SER A 196 8.01 16.05 12.09
CA SER A 196 9.41 16.42 12.28
C SER A 196 10.05 17.03 11.05
N PHE A 197 9.68 16.59 9.82
CA PHE A 197 10.19 17.17 8.58
C PHE A 197 9.61 18.57 8.34
N PHE A 198 8.29 18.74 8.55
CA PHE A 198 7.69 20.08 8.45
C PHE A 198 8.35 21.04 9.42
N LYS A 199 8.58 20.63 10.68
CA LYS A 199 9.26 21.44 11.69
C LYS A 199 10.70 21.77 11.28
N LYS A 200 11.47 20.78 10.81
CA LYS A 200 12.88 20.95 10.39
C LYS A 200 13.03 22.00 9.29
N TYR A 201 12.08 22.03 8.36
CA TYR A 201 12.12 22.95 7.21
C TYR A 201 11.23 24.19 7.39
N SER A 202 10.77 24.49 8.63
CA SER A 202 9.91 25.63 8.95
C SER A 202 8.68 25.72 8.05
N LEU A 203 8.00 24.57 7.84
CA LEU A 203 6.83 24.45 7.01
C LEU A 203 5.59 24.10 7.84
N ASP A 204 4.43 24.49 7.33
CA ASP A 204 3.12 24.03 7.77
C ASP A 204 2.53 23.07 6.71
N LYS A 205 1.70 22.11 7.17
CA LYS A 205 1.02 21.17 6.27
C LYS A 205 0.13 21.83 5.21
N LYS A 206 -0.32 23.10 5.42
CA LYS A 206 -1.03 23.89 4.42
C LYS A 206 -0.18 24.14 3.17
N THR A 207 1.15 24.02 3.26
CA THR A 207 2.05 24.06 2.10
C THR A 207 1.64 23.05 1.03
N LEU A 208 1.08 21.91 1.41
CA LEU A 208 0.59 20.88 0.48
C LEU A 208 -0.61 21.32 -0.38
N ARG A 209 -1.26 22.46 -0.05
CA ARG A 209 -2.35 23.04 -0.88
C ARG A 209 -1.86 23.93 -2.00
N LYS A 210 -0.59 24.34 -1.98
CA LYS A 210 -0.03 25.24 -2.98
C LYS A 210 -0.09 24.61 -4.38
N SER A 211 -0.11 25.45 -5.39
CA SER A 211 -0.05 25.01 -6.80
C SER A 211 1.36 24.57 -7.20
N LYS A 212 2.39 25.08 -6.52
CA LYS A 212 3.80 24.82 -6.76
C LYS A 212 4.57 24.76 -5.45
N SER A 213 5.61 23.95 -5.42
CA SER A 213 6.53 23.83 -4.29
C SER A 213 7.31 25.12 -4.05
N ILE A 214 7.61 25.37 -2.78
CA ILE A 214 8.57 26.37 -2.35
C ILE A 214 9.88 25.67 -1.99
N GLU A 215 11.00 26.42 -1.98
CA GLU A 215 12.34 25.86 -1.78
C GLU A 215 12.46 24.94 -0.57
N ASN A 216 11.89 25.34 0.57
CA ASN A 216 11.93 24.52 1.78
C ASN A 216 11.18 23.19 1.62
N PHE A 217 10.08 23.14 0.84
CA PHE A 217 9.39 21.89 0.55
C PHE A 217 10.19 21.02 -0.43
N GLU A 218 10.87 21.60 -1.40
CA GLU A 218 11.79 20.88 -2.28
C GLU A 218 12.91 20.21 -1.48
N ARG A 219 13.54 20.93 -0.55
CA ARG A 219 14.57 20.38 0.36
C ARG A 219 14.04 19.24 1.21
N LEU A 220 12.85 19.39 1.79
CA LEU A 220 12.15 18.35 2.55
C LEU A 220 11.92 17.10 1.69
N LYS A 221 11.37 17.28 0.49
CA LYS A 221 11.10 16.20 -0.47
C LYS A 221 12.38 15.45 -0.83
N ILE A 222 13.46 16.17 -1.16
CA ILE A 222 14.74 15.57 -1.51
C ILE A 222 15.29 14.73 -0.35
N GLU A 223 15.25 15.22 0.89
CA GLU A 223 15.72 14.45 2.05
C GLU A 223 14.94 13.14 2.22
N ILE A 224 13.60 13.17 2.06
CA ILE A 224 12.79 11.94 2.13
C ILE A 224 13.18 10.97 1.02
N VAL A 225 13.33 11.47 -0.21
CA VAL A 225 13.71 10.65 -1.37
C VAL A 225 15.10 10.04 -1.18
N ASP A 226 16.05 10.78 -0.60
CA ASP A 226 17.40 10.27 -0.30
C ASP A 226 17.36 9.15 0.76
N ASN A 227 16.56 9.30 1.80
CA ASN A 227 16.34 8.25 2.80
C ASN A 227 15.77 6.96 2.15
N VAL A 228 14.83 7.11 1.21
CA VAL A 228 14.30 5.99 0.42
C VAL A 228 15.38 5.35 -0.43
N LEU A 229 16.20 6.13 -1.13
CA LEU A 229 17.30 5.62 -1.96
C LEU A 229 18.35 4.86 -1.14
N VAL A 230 18.66 5.32 0.08
CA VAL A 230 19.54 4.59 1.02
C VAL A 230 18.95 3.23 1.36
N SER A 231 17.65 3.16 1.66
CA SER A 231 16.96 1.88 1.91
C SER A 231 17.04 0.95 0.70
N LEU A 232 16.77 1.45 -0.51
CA LEU A 232 16.80 0.68 -1.75
C LEU A 232 18.19 0.13 -2.13
N ARG A 233 19.29 0.74 -1.67
CA ARG A 233 20.65 0.21 -1.93
C ARG A 233 20.86 -1.15 -1.27
N LYS A 234 20.38 -1.33 -0.05
CA LYS A 234 20.49 -2.59 0.71
C LYS A 234 19.57 -3.68 0.18
N THR A 235 18.46 -3.29 -0.44
CA THR A 235 17.42 -4.20 -0.94
C THR A 235 17.96 -5.16 -2.02
N LYS A 236 18.81 -4.69 -2.94
CA LYS A 236 19.28 -5.50 -4.08
C LYS A 236 19.96 -6.80 -3.64
N LEU A 237 20.76 -6.77 -2.58
CA LEU A 237 21.50 -7.95 -2.11
C LEU A 237 20.55 -9.03 -1.60
N GLY A 238 19.55 -8.65 -0.78
CA GLY A 238 18.58 -9.62 -0.28
C GLY A 238 17.63 -10.16 -1.34
N LEU A 239 17.28 -9.36 -2.37
CA LEU A 239 16.45 -9.84 -3.48
C LEU A 239 17.15 -10.89 -4.36
N ARG A 240 18.49 -10.89 -4.41
CA ARG A 240 19.29 -11.92 -5.11
C ARG A 240 19.19 -13.29 -4.45
N GLU A 241 18.84 -13.36 -3.17
CA GLU A 241 18.63 -14.61 -2.43
C GLU A 241 17.36 -15.36 -2.88
N ILE A 242 16.44 -14.71 -3.59
CA ILE A 242 15.21 -15.31 -4.10
C ILE A 242 15.55 -16.43 -5.10
N GLN A 243 15.12 -17.67 -4.80
CA GLN A 243 15.40 -18.83 -5.63
C GLN A 243 14.54 -18.88 -6.89
N SER A 244 13.27 -18.49 -6.78
CA SER A 244 12.38 -18.37 -7.93
C SER A 244 12.88 -17.29 -8.88
N TRP A 245 13.44 -17.66 -10.03
CA TRP A 245 13.94 -16.71 -11.01
C TRP A 245 12.87 -15.72 -11.47
N ARG A 246 11.62 -16.16 -11.55
CA ARG A 246 10.47 -15.32 -11.95
C ARG A 246 10.21 -14.23 -10.91
N LEU A 247 10.13 -14.60 -9.64
CA LEU A 247 9.96 -13.63 -8.55
C LEU A 247 11.15 -12.70 -8.44
N ARG A 248 12.39 -13.24 -8.57
CA ARG A 248 13.61 -12.43 -8.54
C ARG A 248 13.61 -11.38 -9.65
N LYS A 249 13.30 -11.75 -10.90
CA LYS A 249 13.23 -10.78 -12.02
C LYS A 249 12.13 -9.74 -11.79
N GLU A 250 10.96 -10.15 -11.33
CA GLU A 250 9.87 -9.24 -11.01
C GLU A 250 10.25 -8.22 -9.93
N THR A 251 10.84 -8.67 -8.83
CA THR A 251 11.30 -7.78 -7.76
C THR A 251 12.42 -6.84 -8.20
N LEU A 252 13.31 -7.27 -9.09
CA LEU A 252 14.35 -6.42 -9.68
C LEU A 252 13.77 -5.36 -10.63
N ILE A 253 12.73 -5.69 -11.41
CA ILE A 253 11.98 -4.71 -12.21
C ILE A 253 11.35 -3.66 -11.28
N ILE A 254 10.66 -4.09 -10.22
CA ILE A 254 10.03 -3.20 -9.25
C ILE A 254 11.07 -2.32 -8.54
N LEU A 255 12.24 -2.85 -8.19
CA LEU A 255 13.36 -2.08 -7.64
C LEU A 255 13.84 -0.98 -8.60
N ASN A 256 13.94 -1.27 -9.90
CA ASN A 256 14.31 -0.26 -10.90
C ASN A 256 13.22 0.79 -11.07
N ILE A 257 11.94 0.39 -11.02
CA ILE A 257 10.80 1.31 -11.01
C ILE A 257 10.89 2.26 -9.81
N ALA A 258 11.09 1.73 -8.60
CA ALA A 258 11.22 2.54 -7.38
C ALA A 258 12.37 3.56 -7.49
N LYS A 259 13.55 3.14 -7.98
CA LYS A 259 14.69 4.03 -8.21
C LYS A 259 14.38 5.12 -9.26
N ARG A 260 13.69 4.75 -10.34
CA ARG A 260 13.29 5.72 -11.39
C ARG A 260 12.29 6.74 -10.85
N LEU A 261 11.29 6.31 -10.08
CA LEU A 261 10.35 7.21 -9.42
C LEU A 261 11.04 8.16 -8.44
N CYS A 262 12.02 7.69 -7.65
CA CYS A 262 12.85 8.55 -6.81
C CYS A 262 13.55 9.64 -7.64
N ASN A 263 14.16 9.27 -8.78
CA ASN A 263 14.83 10.24 -9.65
C ASN A 263 13.82 11.25 -10.25
N LEU A 264 12.64 10.79 -10.64
CA LEU A 264 11.57 11.67 -11.13
C LEU A 264 11.08 12.63 -10.04
N LEU A 265 10.94 12.17 -8.80
CA LEU A 265 10.57 13.00 -7.65
C LEU A 265 11.64 14.07 -7.33
N LYS A 266 12.93 13.79 -7.57
CA LYS A 266 13.98 14.78 -7.36
C LYS A 266 13.90 15.97 -8.32
N ILE A 267 13.46 15.74 -9.56
CA ILE A 267 13.47 16.75 -10.63
C ILE A 267 12.09 17.33 -10.97
N ASN A 268 11.03 16.78 -10.40
CA ASN A 268 9.66 17.23 -10.64
C ASN A 268 8.95 17.57 -9.32
N ASP A 269 7.96 18.45 -9.44
CA ASP A 269 7.17 18.95 -8.31
C ASP A 269 5.84 18.18 -8.18
N PRO A 270 5.62 17.40 -7.09
CA PRO A 270 4.37 16.69 -6.85
C PRO A 270 3.20 17.62 -6.51
N LEU A 271 3.46 18.89 -6.15
CA LEU A 271 2.41 19.87 -5.94
C LEU A 271 1.90 20.50 -7.23
N GLU A 272 2.71 20.49 -8.29
CA GLU A 272 2.36 21.05 -9.60
C GLU A 272 1.67 20.01 -10.49
N LYS A 273 2.25 18.80 -10.58
CA LYS A 273 1.74 17.73 -11.46
C LYS A 273 1.90 16.36 -10.85
N GLN A 274 1.06 15.43 -11.29
CA GLN A 274 1.19 14.02 -10.90
C GLN A 274 2.45 13.42 -11.52
N ILE A 275 3.32 12.87 -10.68
CA ILE A 275 4.57 12.23 -11.09
C ILE A 275 4.31 10.75 -11.34
N LYS A 276 4.49 10.28 -12.57
CA LYS A 276 4.31 8.88 -12.98
C LYS A 276 5.41 8.47 -13.93
N LEU A 277 5.64 7.17 -14.05
CA LEU A 277 6.48 6.61 -15.11
C LEU A 277 5.86 6.84 -16.47
N SER A 278 6.67 7.26 -17.43
CA SER A 278 6.31 7.17 -18.85
C SER A 278 6.36 5.70 -19.32
N ARG A 279 5.76 5.42 -20.47
CA ARG A 279 5.89 4.07 -21.10
C ARG A 279 7.36 3.71 -21.38
N ILE A 280 8.17 4.69 -21.78
CA ILE A 280 9.61 4.50 -22.03
C ILE A 280 10.33 4.17 -20.72
N ASP A 281 10.05 4.89 -19.62
CA ASP A 281 10.61 4.59 -18.30
C ASP A 281 10.30 3.16 -17.87
N PHE A 282 9.04 2.72 -18.07
CA PHE A 282 8.62 1.37 -17.72
C PHE A 282 9.38 0.31 -18.54
N ILE A 283 9.49 0.49 -19.86
CA ILE A 283 10.23 -0.40 -20.75
C ILE A 283 11.70 -0.48 -20.33
N PHE A 284 12.33 0.67 -20.04
CA PHE A 284 13.72 0.71 -19.58
C PHE A 284 13.91 -0.03 -18.26
N CYS A 285 13.03 0.20 -17.27
CA CYS A 285 13.08 -0.50 -15.97
C CYS A 285 12.87 -2.01 -16.14
N PHE A 286 11.97 -2.41 -17.06
CA PHE A 286 11.69 -3.81 -17.37
C PHE A 286 12.94 -4.51 -17.92
N PHE A 287 13.51 -3.99 -19.02
CA PHE A 287 14.71 -4.59 -19.61
C PHE A 287 15.88 -4.61 -18.63
N LYS A 288 16.09 -3.55 -17.88
CA LYS A 288 17.14 -3.49 -16.86
C LYS A 288 16.93 -4.55 -15.75
N GLY A 289 15.69 -4.85 -15.36
CA GLY A 289 15.38 -5.88 -14.38
C GLY A 289 15.52 -7.31 -14.92
N ILE A 290 15.31 -7.50 -16.23
CA ILE A 290 15.49 -8.80 -16.88
C ILE A 290 16.97 -9.09 -17.17
N MET A 291 17.74 -8.13 -17.67
CA MET A 291 19.11 -8.32 -18.15
C MET A 291 20.16 -8.33 -17.05
N TYR A 292 19.95 -7.56 -15.98
CA TYR A 292 20.95 -7.41 -14.91
C TYR A 292 20.47 -8.06 -13.60
N ASP A 293 21.14 -9.12 -13.20
CA ASP A 293 21.07 -9.70 -11.85
C ASP A 293 21.96 -8.95 -10.88
#